data_43d095a9c33a55f356bea516754b10ae
#
_entry.id   43d095a9c33a55f356bea516754b10ae
#
_cell.length_a   1.000
_cell.length_b   1.000
_cell.length_c   1.000
_cell.angle_alpha   90.00
_cell.angle_beta   90.00
_cell.angle_gamma   90.00
#
_symmetry.space_group_name_H-M   'P 1'
#
loop_
_entity.id
_entity.type
_entity.pdbx_description
1 polymer ?
#
loop_
_entity_poly.entity_id
_entity_poly.type
_entity_poly.pdbx_seq_one_letter_code
_entity_poly.pdbx_strand_id
1 'polypeptide(L)'
;GMHNNVPRFVENTKPVRFLQFEEAAELAYFGAKILHPTCVLPAKLNNIPVRLLNTMQPEAPGTLIYDHSSDGQIKAIAAKENITAIKIKSGRMLLAYGFLRKVFEIFESYQTSIDMVTTSEVGVSLTIDNTKHLQEILDDLRKFGTVTVDEDMVIICVVGDLEWNNVGFESEAVQAMKDIPCLLYTSPSPR
;
A
#
# COMPACT_ATOMS: atom_id res chain seq x y z
N GLY A 1 -1.38 4.70 -20.52
CA GLY A 1 -1.00 5.41 -19.31
C GLY A 1 -1.72 4.87 -18.08
N MET A 2 -1.35 5.36 -16.92
CA MET A 2 -2.05 5.06 -15.66
C MET A 2 -3.32 5.90 -15.55
N HIS A 3 -4.30 5.36 -14.83
CA HIS A 3 -5.56 6.05 -14.55
C HIS A 3 -5.66 6.39 -13.05
N ASN A 4 -6.45 7.41 -12.75
CA ASN A 4 -6.65 7.90 -11.37
C ASN A 4 -7.45 6.95 -10.47
N ASN A 5 -8.09 5.93 -11.06
CA ASN A 5 -8.84 4.89 -10.37
C ASN A 5 -8.70 3.56 -11.11
N VAL A 6 -9.16 2.48 -10.48
CA VAL A 6 -9.21 1.15 -11.10
C VAL A 6 -10.40 1.07 -12.04
N PRO A 7 -10.21 0.98 -13.39
CA PRO A 7 -11.32 1.07 -14.36
C PRO A 7 -12.38 -0.01 -14.22
N ARG A 8 -12.07 -1.16 -13.62
CA ARG A 8 -13.04 -2.24 -13.41
C ARG A 8 -14.03 -1.96 -12.26
N PHE A 9 -13.70 -1.02 -11.36
CA PHE A 9 -14.55 -0.66 -10.22
C PHE A 9 -15.21 0.70 -10.37
N VAL A 10 -14.61 1.60 -11.15
CA VAL A 10 -15.04 2.98 -11.25
C VAL A 10 -15.23 3.35 -12.71
N GLU A 11 -16.43 3.80 -13.04
CA GLU A 11 -16.73 4.38 -14.35
C GLU A 11 -16.09 5.77 -14.50
N ASN A 12 -15.80 6.17 -15.74
CA ASN A 12 -15.25 7.50 -16.07
C ASN A 12 -13.88 7.83 -15.44
N THR A 13 -13.00 6.84 -15.34
CA THR A 13 -11.61 7.08 -14.88
C THR A 13 -10.87 8.01 -15.84
N LYS A 14 -10.01 8.87 -15.28
CA LYS A 14 -9.20 9.82 -16.04
C LYS A 14 -7.74 9.38 -16.07
N PRO A 15 -7.03 9.57 -17.19
CA PRO A 15 -5.60 9.28 -17.26
C PRO A 15 -4.81 10.27 -16.40
N VAL A 16 -3.90 9.74 -15.57
CA VAL A 16 -2.92 10.55 -14.83
C VAL A 16 -1.77 10.89 -15.77
N ARG A 17 -1.48 12.18 -15.92
CA ARG A 17 -0.45 12.65 -16.87
C ARG A 17 0.95 12.59 -16.30
N PHE A 18 1.09 12.90 -15.02
CA PHE A 18 2.38 13.01 -14.33
C PHE A 18 2.32 12.29 -12.99
N LEU A 19 3.37 11.53 -12.70
CA LEU A 19 3.58 10.85 -11.43
C LEU A 19 5.05 11.00 -11.02
N GLN A 20 5.30 11.06 -9.73
CA GLN A 20 6.63 10.83 -9.18
C GLN A 20 6.98 9.35 -9.21
N PHE A 21 8.26 9.03 -9.09
CA PHE A 21 8.72 7.64 -9.05
C PHE A 21 8.13 6.86 -7.87
N GLU A 22 8.03 7.49 -6.70
CA GLU A 22 7.42 6.91 -5.49
C GLU A 22 5.93 6.64 -5.69
N GLU A 23 5.20 7.62 -6.19
CA GLU A 23 3.76 7.49 -6.49
C GLU A 23 3.48 6.36 -7.49
N ALA A 24 4.31 6.26 -8.51
CA ALA A 24 4.22 5.20 -9.51
C ALA A 24 4.52 3.81 -8.92
N ALA A 25 5.49 3.72 -8.02
CA ALA A 25 5.85 2.48 -7.33
C ALA A 25 4.72 2.03 -6.38
N GLU A 26 4.13 2.96 -5.61
CA GLU A 26 3.00 2.68 -4.72
C GLU A 26 1.77 2.20 -5.52
N LEU A 27 1.41 2.90 -6.59
CA LEU A 27 0.31 2.49 -7.47
C LEU A 27 0.56 1.10 -8.08
N ALA A 28 1.79 0.82 -8.51
CA ALA A 28 2.16 -0.48 -9.07
C ALA A 28 2.07 -1.60 -8.02
N TYR A 29 2.43 -1.33 -6.77
CA TYR A 29 2.36 -2.29 -5.67
C TYR A 29 0.92 -2.57 -5.24
N PHE A 30 0.10 -1.53 -5.09
CA PHE A 30 -1.27 -1.62 -4.57
C PHE A 30 -2.36 -1.82 -5.63
N GLY A 31 -2.05 -2.15 -6.88
CA GLY A 31 -3.07 -2.59 -7.80
C GLY A 31 -2.94 -2.19 -9.27
N ALA A 32 -2.15 -1.19 -9.60
CA ALA A 32 -1.92 -0.82 -11.00
C ALA A 32 -0.93 -1.79 -11.67
N LYS A 33 -1.40 -2.96 -12.10
CA LYS A 33 -0.59 -4.03 -12.74
C LYS A 33 0.06 -3.64 -14.08
N ILE A 34 0.18 -2.35 -14.37
CA ILE A 34 0.72 -1.84 -15.65
C ILE A 34 2.25 -1.76 -15.61
N LEU A 35 2.83 -1.55 -14.42
CA LEU A 35 4.26 -1.40 -14.22
C LEU A 35 4.68 -2.24 -13.00
N HIS A 36 5.77 -2.98 -13.13
CA HIS A 36 6.32 -3.69 -11.98
C HIS A 36 7.14 -2.71 -11.12
N PRO A 37 6.99 -2.71 -9.78
CA PRO A 37 7.69 -1.75 -8.91
C PRO A 37 9.21 -1.73 -9.11
N THR A 38 9.83 -2.90 -9.36
CA THR A 38 11.28 -3.01 -9.58
C THR A 38 11.76 -2.36 -10.88
N CYS A 39 10.87 -2.13 -11.87
CA CYS A 39 11.23 -1.43 -13.10
C CYS A 39 11.42 0.07 -12.89
N VAL A 40 10.82 0.63 -11.85
CA VAL A 40 10.90 2.06 -11.54
C VAL A 40 12.23 2.42 -10.88
N LEU A 41 12.78 1.52 -10.08
CA LEU A 41 13.97 1.78 -9.27
C LEU A 41 15.22 2.15 -10.10
N PRO A 42 15.60 1.43 -11.18
CA PRO A 42 16.76 1.83 -12.00
C PRO A 42 16.59 3.19 -12.66
N ALA A 43 15.37 3.51 -13.11
CA ALA A 43 15.06 4.80 -13.70
C ALA A 43 15.19 5.94 -12.68
N LYS A 44 14.66 5.74 -11.48
CA LYS A 44 14.80 6.67 -10.35
C LYS A 44 16.25 6.93 -9.98
N LEU A 45 17.04 5.86 -9.78
CA LEU A 45 18.46 5.98 -9.38
C LEU A 45 19.32 6.73 -10.41
N ASN A 46 18.93 6.72 -11.67
CA ASN A 46 19.64 7.41 -12.75
C ASN A 46 18.90 8.66 -13.23
N ASN A 47 17.84 9.06 -12.56
CA ASN A 47 17.00 10.22 -12.92
C ASN A 47 16.53 10.19 -14.39
N ILE A 48 16.12 9.01 -14.87
CA ILE A 48 15.67 8.79 -16.25
C ILE A 48 14.14 8.83 -16.27
N PRO A 49 13.50 9.79 -16.94
CA PRO A 49 12.05 9.84 -17.08
C PRO A 49 11.50 8.60 -17.78
N VAL A 50 10.42 8.03 -17.24
CA VAL A 50 9.72 6.88 -17.81
C VAL A 50 8.38 7.31 -18.38
N ARG A 51 8.11 7.01 -19.65
CA ARG A 51 6.82 7.28 -20.28
C ARG A 51 6.05 6.00 -20.53
N LEU A 52 4.85 5.90 -19.93
CA LEU A 52 3.91 4.80 -20.15
C LEU A 52 2.95 5.16 -21.27
N LEU A 53 3.02 4.43 -22.35
CA LEU A 53 2.17 4.60 -23.53
C LEU A 53 1.22 3.41 -23.69
N ASN A 54 0.23 3.56 -24.56
CA ASN A 54 -0.64 2.48 -24.99
C ASN A 54 -0.28 2.08 -26.42
N THR A 55 0.13 0.84 -26.63
CA THR A 55 0.50 0.33 -27.96
C THR A 55 -0.66 0.36 -28.95
N MET A 56 -1.90 0.28 -28.48
CA MET A 56 -3.09 0.36 -29.32
C MET A 56 -3.52 1.80 -29.65
N GLN A 57 -2.92 2.78 -28.95
CA GLN A 57 -3.15 4.21 -29.14
C GLN A 57 -1.84 4.98 -28.94
N PRO A 58 -0.87 4.84 -29.85
CA PRO A 58 0.47 5.40 -29.68
C PRO A 58 0.49 6.93 -29.64
N GLU A 59 -0.49 7.59 -30.25
CA GLU A 59 -0.63 9.05 -30.27
C GLU A 59 -1.15 9.62 -28.91
N ALA A 60 -1.66 8.75 -28.03
CA ALA A 60 -2.10 9.21 -26.70
C ALA A 60 -0.87 9.60 -25.86
N PRO A 61 -0.91 10.76 -25.16
CA PRO A 61 0.26 11.29 -24.45
C PRO A 61 0.75 10.43 -23.29
N GLY A 62 -0.06 9.46 -22.84
CA GLY A 62 0.30 8.51 -21.79
C GLY A 62 0.51 9.14 -20.40
N THR A 63 1.34 8.51 -19.58
CA THR A 63 1.75 8.97 -18.26
C THR A 63 3.28 9.16 -18.26
N LEU A 64 3.75 10.31 -17.80
CA LEU A 64 5.16 10.58 -17.57
C LEU A 64 5.49 10.40 -16.08
N ILE A 65 6.50 9.59 -15.79
CA ILE A 65 7.01 9.34 -14.44
C ILE A 65 8.42 9.95 -14.36
N TYR A 66 8.65 10.83 -13.40
CA TYR A 66 9.92 11.53 -13.22
C TYR A 66 10.05 12.08 -11.78
N ASP A 67 11.17 12.73 -11.47
CA ASP A 67 11.55 13.14 -10.11
C ASP A 67 10.97 14.53 -9.69
N HIS A 68 9.93 15.01 -10.30
CA HIS A 68 9.38 16.32 -9.93
C HIS A 68 7.88 16.24 -9.65
N SER A 69 7.49 16.74 -8.47
CA SER A 69 6.09 16.90 -8.09
C SER A 69 5.59 18.29 -8.47
N SER A 70 4.37 18.31 -8.92
CA SER A 70 3.56 19.52 -8.92
C SER A 70 2.21 19.21 -8.28
N ASP A 71 1.76 20.09 -7.40
CA ASP A 71 0.36 20.26 -7.05
C ASP A 71 -0.24 19.37 -5.94
N GLY A 72 0.27 19.32 -4.73
CA GLY A 72 -0.41 18.96 -3.47
C GLY A 72 -1.82 18.36 -3.53
N GLN A 73 -2.10 17.45 -4.50
CA GLN A 73 -3.43 16.91 -4.78
C GLN A 73 -3.40 15.40 -4.80
N ILE A 74 -4.54 14.78 -4.46
CA ILE A 74 -4.77 13.35 -4.71
C ILE A 74 -4.74 13.11 -6.22
N LYS A 75 -3.81 12.26 -6.68
CA LYS A 75 -3.63 11.94 -8.10
C LYS A 75 -4.34 10.66 -8.50
N ALA A 76 -4.32 9.67 -7.61
CA ALA A 76 -4.90 8.37 -7.91
C ALA A 76 -5.30 7.60 -6.64
N ILE A 77 -6.20 6.64 -6.83
CA ILE A 77 -6.60 5.67 -5.80
C ILE A 77 -6.39 4.28 -6.38
N ALA A 78 -5.67 3.44 -5.67
CA ALA A 78 -5.51 2.03 -5.98
C ALA A 78 -6.19 1.15 -4.93
N ALA A 79 -6.55 -0.07 -5.32
CA ALA A 79 -7.14 -1.05 -4.43
C ALA A 79 -6.48 -2.42 -4.65
N LYS A 80 -6.06 -3.06 -3.56
CA LYS A 80 -5.52 -4.42 -3.54
C LYS A 80 -6.48 -5.32 -2.79
N GLU A 81 -7.08 -6.26 -3.50
CA GLU A 81 -8.05 -7.22 -2.98
C GLU A 81 -7.38 -8.49 -2.45
N ASN A 82 -8.18 -9.37 -1.85
CA ASN A 82 -7.77 -10.65 -1.30
C ASN A 82 -6.69 -10.50 -0.22
N ILE A 83 -6.87 -9.54 0.65
CA ILE A 83 -5.97 -9.26 1.76
C ILE A 83 -6.47 -9.99 3.00
N THR A 84 -5.55 -10.58 3.74
CA THR A 84 -5.80 -11.15 5.06
C THR A 84 -5.13 -10.26 6.11
N ALA A 85 -5.92 -9.76 7.04
CA ALA A 85 -5.43 -8.98 8.17
C ALA A 85 -5.27 -9.88 9.41
N ILE A 86 -4.09 -9.87 10.00
CA ILE A 86 -3.75 -10.66 11.19
C ILE A 86 -3.47 -9.68 12.33
N LYS A 87 -4.20 -9.84 13.44
CA LYS A 87 -4.05 -9.00 14.63
C LYS A 87 -3.54 -9.83 15.79
N ILE A 88 -2.43 -9.42 16.38
CA ILE A 88 -1.77 -10.08 17.49
C ILE A 88 -1.88 -9.16 18.72
N LYS A 89 -2.55 -9.62 19.78
CA LYS A 89 -2.59 -8.91 21.06
C LYS A 89 -1.76 -9.67 22.07
N SER A 90 -0.83 -8.98 22.73
CA SER A 90 0.03 -9.57 23.74
C SER A 90 0.26 -8.60 24.89
N GLY A 91 -0.17 -8.97 26.08
CA GLY A 91 0.17 -8.22 27.31
C GLY A 91 1.67 -8.20 27.64
N ARG A 92 2.46 -9.09 27.02
CA ARG A 92 3.92 -9.14 27.18
C ARG A 92 4.66 -8.17 26.26
N MET A 93 3.96 -7.58 25.27
CA MET A 93 4.57 -6.64 24.30
C MET A 93 5.07 -5.37 24.98
N LEU A 94 4.36 -4.87 25.99
CA LEU A 94 4.73 -3.70 26.79
C LEU A 94 6.10 -3.79 27.47
N LEU A 95 6.63 -5.01 27.69
CA LEU A 95 7.84 -5.25 28.48
C LEU A 95 8.92 -6.04 27.73
N ALA A 96 8.67 -6.41 26.48
CA ALA A 96 9.56 -7.32 25.74
C ALA A 96 10.25 -6.63 24.58
N TYR A 97 11.54 -6.31 24.78
CA TYR A 97 12.42 -5.96 23.66
C TYR A 97 12.44 -7.11 22.64
N GLY A 98 12.32 -6.77 21.34
CA GLY A 98 12.42 -7.73 20.26
C GLY A 98 11.14 -8.51 19.93
N PHE A 99 9.97 -8.12 20.45
CA PHE A 99 8.71 -8.76 20.09
C PHE A 99 8.43 -8.70 18.58
N LEU A 100 8.56 -7.52 17.97
CA LEU A 100 8.39 -7.34 16.53
C LEU A 100 9.37 -8.20 15.71
N ARG A 101 10.62 -8.31 16.15
CA ARG A 101 11.60 -9.18 15.49
C ARG A 101 11.10 -10.61 15.42
N LYS A 102 10.59 -11.16 16.52
CA LYS A 102 10.05 -12.52 16.58
C LYS A 102 8.84 -12.71 15.66
N VAL A 103 7.96 -11.70 15.60
CA VAL A 103 6.83 -11.72 14.66
C VAL A 103 7.33 -11.79 13.23
N PHE A 104 8.26 -10.90 12.83
CA PHE A 104 8.78 -10.90 11.47
C PHE A 104 9.60 -12.15 11.12
N GLU A 105 10.35 -12.72 12.05
CA GLU A 105 11.06 -14.00 11.88
C GLU A 105 10.11 -15.15 11.51
N ILE A 106 8.87 -15.16 12.03
CA ILE A 106 7.86 -16.16 11.65
C ILE A 106 7.50 -15.99 10.18
N PHE A 107 7.17 -14.76 9.73
CA PHE A 107 6.82 -14.51 8.33
C PHE A 107 7.98 -14.79 7.38
N GLU A 108 9.20 -14.47 7.78
CA GLU A 108 10.43 -14.78 7.03
C GLU A 108 10.60 -16.29 6.87
N SER A 109 10.41 -17.06 7.95
CA SER A 109 10.54 -18.53 7.94
C SER A 109 9.61 -19.20 6.93
N TYR A 110 8.42 -18.64 6.74
CA TYR A 110 7.43 -19.11 5.76
C TYR A 110 7.46 -18.34 4.43
N GLN A 111 8.48 -17.52 4.20
CA GLN A 111 8.65 -16.72 2.97
C GLN A 111 7.38 -15.94 2.59
N THR A 112 6.70 -15.38 3.58
CA THR A 112 5.45 -14.64 3.41
C THR A 112 5.69 -13.15 3.57
N SER A 113 5.46 -12.39 2.51
CA SER A 113 5.61 -10.93 2.51
C SER A 113 4.48 -10.26 3.30
N ILE A 114 4.82 -9.22 4.02
CA ILE A 114 3.87 -8.38 4.76
C ILE A 114 3.66 -7.09 3.96
N ASP A 115 2.41 -6.71 3.73
CA ASP A 115 2.07 -5.48 2.99
C ASP A 115 2.05 -4.24 3.89
N MET A 116 1.34 -4.34 5.02
CA MET A 116 1.18 -3.23 5.97
C MET A 116 1.38 -3.74 7.39
N VAL A 117 1.90 -2.88 8.25
CA VAL A 117 2.05 -3.13 9.68
C VAL A 117 1.62 -1.90 10.46
N THR A 118 0.76 -2.09 11.45
CA THR A 118 0.46 -1.08 12.45
C THR A 118 0.72 -1.64 13.85
N THR A 119 1.27 -0.82 14.72
CA THR A 119 1.61 -1.23 16.08
C THR A 119 0.96 -0.32 17.10
N SER A 120 0.57 -0.89 18.23
CA SER A 120 0.19 -0.17 19.43
C SER A 120 0.99 -0.72 20.62
N GLU A 121 0.79 -0.17 21.81
CA GLU A 121 1.45 -0.68 23.03
C GLU A 121 1.12 -2.15 23.33
N VAL A 122 -0.06 -2.63 22.91
CA VAL A 122 -0.58 -3.94 23.28
C VAL A 122 -0.78 -4.88 22.10
N GLY A 123 -0.50 -4.45 20.88
CA GLY A 123 -0.78 -5.27 19.72
C GLY A 123 -0.09 -4.84 18.44
N VAL A 124 -0.04 -5.79 17.51
CA VAL A 124 0.42 -5.62 16.13
C VAL A 124 -0.69 -6.05 15.20
N SER A 125 -1.00 -5.25 14.22
CA SER A 125 -1.84 -5.63 13.08
C SER A 125 -1.00 -5.61 11.82
N LEU A 126 -1.08 -6.64 11.03
CA LEU A 126 -0.35 -6.76 9.77
C LEU A 126 -1.22 -7.40 8.70
N THR A 127 -0.87 -7.18 7.46
CA THR A 127 -1.62 -7.69 6.31
C THR A 127 -0.73 -8.47 5.38
N ILE A 128 -1.30 -9.51 4.78
CA ILE A 128 -0.66 -10.36 3.77
C ILE A 128 -1.60 -10.58 2.60
N ASP A 129 -1.06 -10.82 1.42
CA ASP A 129 -1.79 -11.21 0.20
C ASP A 129 -1.58 -12.68 -0.19
N ASN A 130 -0.69 -13.38 0.50
CA ASN A 130 -0.38 -14.78 0.26
C ASN A 130 -0.70 -15.61 1.50
N THR A 131 -1.71 -16.46 1.40
CA THR A 131 -2.22 -17.29 2.50
C THR A 131 -1.73 -18.75 2.45
N LYS A 132 -0.74 -19.05 1.59
CA LYS A 132 -0.23 -20.43 1.39
C LYS A 132 0.20 -21.11 2.70
N HIS A 133 0.80 -20.36 3.62
CA HIS A 133 1.28 -20.83 4.92
C HIS A 133 0.56 -20.15 6.09
N LEU A 134 -0.68 -19.68 5.86
CA LEU A 134 -1.43 -18.93 6.87
C LEU A 134 -1.59 -19.72 8.16
N GLN A 135 -1.96 -20.99 8.09
CA GLN A 135 -2.24 -21.78 9.28
C GLN A 135 -0.99 -21.99 10.14
N GLU A 136 0.14 -22.31 9.52
CA GLU A 136 1.42 -22.48 10.21
C GLU A 136 1.88 -21.17 10.86
N ILE A 137 1.73 -20.05 10.17
CA ILE A 137 2.04 -18.73 10.69
C ILE A 137 1.17 -18.42 11.92
N LEU A 138 -0.14 -18.68 11.84
CA LEU A 138 -1.06 -18.45 12.96
C LEU A 138 -0.72 -19.30 14.17
N ASP A 139 -0.35 -20.56 13.97
CA ASP A 139 0.01 -21.48 15.04
C ASP A 139 1.28 -21.01 15.78
N ASP A 140 2.26 -20.49 15.04
CA ASP A 140 3.48 -19.92 15.63
C ASP A 140 3.19 -18.58 16.34
N LEU A 141 2.39 -17.70 15.76
CA LEU A 141 2.00 -16.43 16.37
C LEU A 141 1.20 -16.61 17.67
N ARG A 142 0.34 -17.62 17.75
CA ARG A 142 -0.46 -17.93 18.96
C ARG A 142 0.41 -18.28 20.17
N LYS A 143 1.65 -18.69 19.98
CA LYS A 143 2.63 -18.90 21.06
C LYS A 143 3.01 -17.60 21.79
N PHE A 144 2.80 -16.46 21.16
CA PHE A 144 3.20 -15.13 21.65
C PHE A 144 2.02 -14.28 22.13
N GLY A 145 0.79 -14.61 21.76
CA GLY A 145 -0.39 -13.82 22.14
C GLY A 145 -1.68 -14.35 21.54
N THR A 146 -2.74 -13.58 21.74
CA THR A 146 -4.03 -13.85 21.11
C THR A 146 -4.04 -13.36 19.69
N VAL A 147 -4.35 -14.23 18.74
CA VAL A 147 -4.35 -13.93 17.31
C VAL A 147 -5.76 -13.98 16.75
N THR A 148 -6.16 -12.92 16.07
CA THR A 148 -7.41 -12.84 15.28
C THR A 148 -7.09 -12.61 13.83
N VAL A 149 -7.94 -13.12 12.94
CA VAL A 149 -7.77 -13.04 11.49
C VAL A 149 -9.04 -12.52 10.86
N ASP A 150 -8.90 -11.55 9.97
CA ASP A 150 -9.97 -11.06 9.11
C ASP A 150 -9.54 -11.30 7.66
N GLU A 151 -10.30 -12.13 6.94
CA GLU A 151 -10.07 -12.46 5.54
C GLU A 151 -10.90 -11.55 4.61
N ASP A 152 -10.69 -11.67 3.30
CA ASP A 152 -11.42 -10.93 2.26
C ASP A 152 -11.39 -9.39 2.44
N MET A 153 -10.28 -8.90 2.96
CA MET A 153 -10.06 -7.47 3.15
C MET A 153 -9.52 -6.81 1.88
N VAL A 154 -9.64 -5.49 1.82
CA VAL A 154 -9.12 -4.66 0.72
C VAL A 154 -8.23 -3.58 1.31
N ILE A 155 -7.04 -3.41 0.73
CA ILE A 155 -6.21 -2.22 0.99
C ILE A 155 -6.57 -1.16 -0.04
N ILE A 156 -6.98 0.01 0.43
CA ILE A 156 -7.19 1.19 -0.41
C ILE A 156 -6.00 2.12 -0.20
N CYS A 157 -5.29 2.41 -1.29
CA CYS A 157 -4.15 3.32 -1.30
C CYS A 157 -4.52 4.61 -2.01
N VAL A 158 -4.40 5.73 -1.32
CA VAL A 158 -4.59 7.06 -1.89
C VAL A 158 -3.21 7.65 -2.18
N VAL A 159 -2.95 7.93 -3.45
CA VAL A 159 -1.64 8.37 -3.92
C VAL A 159 -1.72 9.80 -4.43
N GLY A 160 -0.78 10.62 -4.02
CA GLY A 160 -0.65 12.00 -4.43
C GLY A 160 0.52 12.68 -3.72
N ASP A 161 0.74 13.93 -4.05
CA ASP A 161 1.72 14.77 -3.36
C ASP A 161 1.10 15.30 -2.06
N LEU A 162 1.19 14.48 -1.01
CA LEU A 162 0.55 14.69 0.28
C LEU A 162 1.57 15.30 1.25
N GLU A 163 1.96 16.56 1.01
CA GLU A 163 2.82 17.28 1.95
C GLU A 163 2.11 17.56 3.28
N TRP A 164 2.86 17.52 4.39
CA TRP A 164 2.38 17.80 5.74
C TRP A 164 1.65 19.16 5.89
N ASN A 165 1.89 20.07 4.97
CA ASN A 165 1.30 21.41 4.97
C ASN A 165 -0.06 21.47 4.25
N ASN A 166 -0.43 20.41 3.53
CA ASN A 166 -1.72 20.33 2.84
C ASN A 166 -2.77 19.76 3.78
N VAL A 167 -3.45 20.63 4.48
CA VAL A 167 -4.52 20.26 5.41
C VAL A 167 -5.79 19.94 4.64
N GLY A 168 -6.38 18.77 4.88
CA GLY A 168 -7.75 18.52 4.43
C GLY A 168 -7.98 17.23 3.64
N PHE A 169 -7.02 16.72 2.88
CA PHE A 169 -7.22 15.49 2.08
C PHE A 169 -7.43 14.23 2.94
N GLU A 170 -6.74 14.12 4.08
CA GLU A 170 -6.96 13.04 5.05
C GLU A 170 -8.39 13.08 5.57
N SER A 171 -8.91 14.27 5.84
CA SER A 171 -10.27 14.48 6.29
C SER A 171 -11.29 14.03 5.24
N GLU A 172 -11.06 14.31 3.96
CA GLU A 172 -11.93 13.87 2.87
C GLU A 172 -11.92 12.32 2.72
N ALA A 173 -10.75 11.71 2.77
CA ALA A 173 -10.62 10.25 2.70
C ALA A 173 -11.30 9.56 3.89
N VAL A 174 -11.07 10.05 5.11
CA VAL A 174 -11.72 9.54 6.34
C VAL A 174 -13.24 9.73 6.28
N GLN A 175 -13.71 10.90 5.83
CA GLN A 175 -15.14 11.17 5.68
C GLN A 175 -15.82 10.25 4.67
N ALA A 176 -15.15 9.92 3.56
CA ALA A 176 -15.65 8.98 2.58
C ALA A 176 -15.78 7.55 3.15
N MET A 177 -14.94 7.20 4.13
CA MET A 177 -14.88 5.87 4.76
C MET A 177 -15.68 5.75 6.07
N LYS A 178 -16.38 6.81 6.50
CA LYS A 178 -17.03 6.89 7.83
C LYS A 178 -17.97 5.73 8.19
N ASP A 179 -18.61 5.13 7.20
CA ASP A 179 -19.56 4.03 7.38
C ASP A 179 -18.93 2.65 7.12
N ILE A 180 -17.62 2.57 6.88
CA ILE A 180 -16.89 1.35 6.57
C ILE A 180 -15.86 1.08 7.68
N PRO A 181 -15.87 -0.10 8.32
CA PRO A 181 -14.83 -0.47 9.26
C PRO A 181 -13.46 -0.48 8.56
N CYS A 182 -12.56 0.39 8.95
CA CYS A 182 -11.23 0.47 8.36
C CYS A 182 -10.12 0.62 9.41
N LEU A 183 -8.91 0.13 9.05
CA LEU A 183 -7.66 0.46 9.72
C LEU A 183 -7.00 1.55 8.90
N LEU A 184 -6.84 2.73 9.50
CA LEU A 184 -6.16 3.84 8.83
C LEU A 184 -4.66 3.76 9.12
N TYR A 185 -3.87 3.82 8.06
CA TYR A 185 -2.42 3.98 8.11
C TYR A 185 -2.04 5.17 7.22
N THR A 186 -1.29 6.10 7.77
CA THR A 186 -0.70 7.21 7.00
C THR A 186 0.81 7.08 7.03
N SER A 187 1.42 7.08 5.85
CA SER A 187 2.88 7.17 5.70
C SER A 187 3.20 8.50 5.02
N PRO A 188 4.01 9.36 5.63
CA PRO A 188 4.51 10.51 4.92
C PRO A 188 5.38 10.03 3.76
N SER A 189 5.19 10.61 2.57
CA SER A 189 6.10 10.36 1.45
C SER A 189 7.51 10.80 1.85
N PRO A 190 8.53 9.94 1.74
CA PRO A 190 9.91 10.36 2.01
C PRO A 190 10.31 11.40 0.96
N ARG A 191 10.90 12.49 1.44
CA ARG A 191 11.57 13.49 0.59
C ARG A 191 12.88 12.97 0.03
#